data_2a20d4e5dd15597152388406f5108c3f
#
_entry.id   2a20d4e5dd15597152388406f5108c3f
#
_cell.length_a   1.000
_cell.length_b   1.000
_cell.length_c   1.000
_cell.angle_alpha   90.00
_cell.angle_beta   90.00
_cell.angle_gamma   90.00
#
_symmetry.space_group_name_H-M   'P 1'
#
loop_
_entity.id
_entity.type
_entity.pdbx_description
1 polymer ?
#
loop_
_entity_poly.entity_id
_entity_poly.type
_entity_poly.pdbx_seq_one_letter_code
_entity_poly.pdbx_strand_id
1 'polypeptide(L)'
;STYIEKDETFNISELIENIIDKYNNSNIKKELIPRIYLNGRKNLIQRSLNNIIDNSIKYADKIIISLFKENNNIMITIDDDGIGIPKNEYQNVFKPFYKLDKSRGGSKSSVGLGLSITSDIIKSHGGNIILEKSPLNGLRVKLFLPL
;
A
#
# COMPACT_ATOMS: atom_id res chain seq x y z
N SER A 1 -14.68 16.76 -16.31
CA SER A 1 -13.59 16.67 -17.26
C SER A 1 -13.02 15.26 -17.27
N THR A 2 -12.49 14.90 -18.39
CA THR A 2 -12.02 13.55 -18.65
C THR A 2 -10.50 13.51 -18.75
N TYR A 3 -9.83 14.05 -17.73
CA TYR A 3 -8.38 13.96 -17.70
C TYR A 3 -7.96 12.50 -17.47
N ILE A 4 -7.12 11.98 -18.35
CA ILE A 4 -6.55 10.65 -18.23
C ILE A 4 -5.06 10.83 -18.08
N GLU A 5 -4.51 10.34 -16.99
CA GLU A 5 -3.07 10.36 -16.76
C GLU A 5 -2.37 9.46 -17.75
N LYS A 6 -1.28 9.97 -18.32
CA LYS A 6 -0.46 9.21 -19.28
C LYS A 6 0.65 8.46 -18.56
N ASP A 7 1.04 7.34 -19.15
CA ASP A 7 2.20 6.60 -18.67
C ASP A 7 3.47 7.44 -18.85
N GLU A 8 4.33 7.36 -17.86
CA GLU A 8 5.66 7.95 -17.93
C GLU A 8 6.65 7.06 -17.19
N THR A 9 7.92 7.18 -17.51
CA THR A 9 8.96 6.50 -16.76
C THR A 9 9.32 7.37 -15.56
N PHE A 10 9.31 6.79 -14.38
CA PHE A 10 9.61 7.51 -13.14
C PHE A 10 10.38 6.63 -12.17
N ASN A 11 11.07 7.27 -11.23
CA ASN A 11 11.85 6.61 -10.20
C ASN A 11 10.92 6.27 -9.02
N ILE A 12 10.52 5.00 -8.91
CA ILE A 12 9.63 4.55 -7.83
C ILE A 12 10.33 4.60 -6.47
N SER A 13 11.64 4.37 -6.43
CA SER A 13 12.40 4.47 -5.17
C SER A 13 12.30 5.89 -4.60
N GLU A 14 12.50 6.88 -5.43
CA GLU A 14 12.39 8.29 -5.03
C GLU A 14 10.97 8.66 -4.68
N LEU A 15 9.99 8.17 -5.43
CA LEU A 15 8.59 8.42 -5.14
C LEU A 15 8.21 7.94 -3.73
N ILE A 16 8.60 6.71 -3.39
CA ILE A 16 8.32 6.16 -2.06
C ILE A 16 9.03 6.97 -0.97
N GLU A 17 10.29 7.32 -1.20
CA GLU A 17 11.06 8.12 -0.25
C GLU A 17 10.37 9.47 0.01
N ASN A 18 9.94 10.15 -1.05
CA ASN A 18 9.24 11.43 -0.92
C ASN A 18 7.90 11.29 -0.20
N ILE A 19 7.18 10.21 -0.44
CA ILE A 19 5.93 9.94 0.28
C ILE A 19 6.20 9.79 1.77
N ILE A 20 7.18 8.98 2.13
CA ILE A 20 7.54 8.74 3.54
C ILE A 20 7.94 10.03 4.23
N ASP A 21 8.76 10.84 3.57
CA ASP A 21 9.24 12.11 4.13
C ASP A 21 8.10 13.06 4.49
N LYS A 22 7.03 13.06 3.70
CA LYS A 22 5.89 13.95 3.94
C LYS A 22 5.08 13.59 5.18
N TYR A 23 5.14 12.33 5.61
CA TYR A 23 4.40 11.93 6.81
C TYR A 23 5.05 12.45 8.09
N ASN A 24 6.34 12.77 8.05
CA ASN A 24 7.06 13.28 9.21
C ASN A 24 6.81 12.42 10.46
N ASN A 25 6.86 11.11 10.28
CA ASN A 25 6.58 10.13 11.33
C ASN A 25 7.83 9.27 11.55
N SER A 26 8.48 9.45 12.71
CA SER A 26 9.72 8.72 13.02
C SER A 26 9.53 7.21 13.18
N ASN A 27 8.29 6.75 13.29
CA ASN A 27 7.98 5.33 13.43
C ASN A 27 7.87 4.62 12.08
N ILE A 28 8.01 5.34 10.98
CA ILE A 28 8.06 4.74 9.65
C ILE A 28 9.53 4.50 9.30
N LYS A 29 9.89 3.23 9.16
CA LYS A 29 11.22 2.83 8.70
C LYS A 29 11.16 2.41 7.25
N LYS A 30 12.25 2.61 6.55
CA LYS A 30 12.33 2.29 5.13
C LYS A 30 13.51 1.38 4.80
N GLU A 31 13.27 0.46 3.90
CA GLU A 31 14.28 -0.45 3.34
C GLU A 31 14.09 -0.43 1.82
N LEU A 32 14.62 0.58 1.16
CA LEU A 32 14.37 0.85 -0.25
C LEU A 32 15.64 0.68 -1.07
N ILE A 33 15.61 -0.19 -2.09
CA ILE A 33 16.69 -0.20 -3.07
C ILE A 33 16.55 1.05 -3.95
N PRO A 34 17.66 1.74 -4.26
CA PRO A 34 17.61 2.98 -5.02
C PRO A 34 17.51 2.75 -6.53
N ARG A 35 17.13 3.80 -7.24
CA ARG A 35 17.20 3.89 -8.70
C ARG A 35 16.43 2.78 -9.41
N ILE A 36 15.20 2.53 -8.95
CA ILE A 36 14.27 1.63 -9.63
C ILE A 36 13.30 2.48 -10.43
N TYR A 37 13.20 2.19 -11.72
CA TYR A 37 12.37 2.94 -12.65
C TYR A 37 11.21 2.07 -13.12
N LEU A 38 10.01 2.64 -13.12
CA LEU A 38 8.80 2.01 -13.65
C LEU A 38 8.23 2.88 -14.76
N ASN A 39 7.53 2.24 -15.67
CA ASN A 39 6.69 2.96 -16.62
C ASN A 39 5.25 2.80 -16.18
N GLY A 40 4.57 3.90 -15.94
CA GLY A 40 3.19 3.85 -15.48
C GLY A 40 2.64 5.22 -15.17
N ARG A 41 1.51 5.23 -14.52
CA ARG A 41 0.82 6.46 -14.12
C ARG A 41 1.23 6.81 -12.71
N LYS A 42 2.23 7.65 -12.61
CA LYS A 42 2.91 8.02 -11.36
C LYS A 42 1.94 8.49 -10.29
N ASN A 43 1.01 9.38 -10.65
CA ASN A 43 0.10 9.95 -9.66
C ASN A 43 -0.90 8.93 -9.12
N LEU A 44 -1.35 8.00 -9.95
CA LEU A 44 -2.22 6.91 -9.49
C LEU A 44 -1.46 5.97 -8.56
N ILE A 45 -0.22 5.64 -8.89
CA ILE A 45 0.62 4.80 -8.01
C ILE A 45 0.84 5.52 -6.68
N GLN A 46 1.17 6.81 -6.72
CA GLN A 46 1.34 7.60 -5.50
C GLN A 46 0.08 7.59 -4.64
N ARG A 47 -1.07 7.77 -5.26
CA ARG A 47 -2.35 7.75 -4.56
C ARG A 47 -2.60 6.40 -3.88
N SER A 48 -2.27 5.31 -4.57
CA SER A 48 -2.40 3.97 -4.02
C SER A 48 -1.51 3.77 -2.80
N LEU A 49 -0.26 4.19 -2.89
CA LEU A 49 0.68 4.08 -1.78
C LEU A 49 0.25 4.94 -0.59
N ASN A 50 -0.19 6.17 -0.85
CA ASN A 50 -0.70 7.04 0.23
C ASN A 50 -1.88 6.40 0.95
N ASN A 51 -2.80 5.79 0.20
CA ASN A 51 -3.96 5.15 0.81
C ASN A 51 -3.56 4.02 1.74
N ILE A 52 -2.62 3.18 1.32
CA ILE A 52 -2.14 2.05 2.12
C ILE A 52 -1.40 2.55 3.36
N ILE A 53 -0.52 3.53 3.20
CA ILE A 53 0.25 4.07 4.32
C ILE A 53 -0.66 4.78 5.31
N ASP A 54 -1.64 5.55 4.84
CA ASP A 54 -2.62 6.19 5.71
C ASP A 54 -3.35 5.17 6.58
N ASN A 55 -3.75 4.04 5.99
CA ASN A 55 -4.39 2.97 6.75
C ASN A 55 -3.46 2.42 7.82
N SER A 56 -2.20 2.18 7.49
CA SER A 56 -1.23 1.67 8.46
C SER A 56 -1.02 2.65 9.61
N ILE A 57 -0.87 3.93 9.32
CA ILE A 57 -0.69 4.97 10.35
C ILE A 57 -1.91 5.02 11.27
N LYS A 58 -3.09 4.86 10.70
CA LYS A 58 -4.34 4.94 11.48
C LYS A 58 -4.47 3.81 12.51
N TYR A 59 -3.94 2.63 12.21
CA TYR A 59 -4.16 1.43 13.02
C TYR A 59 -2.91 0.89 13.71
N ALA A 60 -1.75 1.49 13.48
CA ALA A 60 -0.49 0.95 13.97
C ALA A 60 0.45 2.03 14.50
N ASP A 61 1.42 1.61 15.30
CA ASP A 61 2.47 2.50 15.81
C ASP A 61 3.75 2.39 14.97
N LYS A 62 4.13 1.18 14.56
CA LYS A 62 5.34 0.94 13.79
C LYS A 62 5.02 0.47 12.40
N ILE A 63 5.71 1.03 11.42
CA ILE A 63 5.52 0.72 10.01
C ILE A 63 6.89 0.54 9.37
N ILE A 64 7.03 -0.50 8.55
CA ILE A 64 8.23 -0.71 7.73
C ILE A 64 7.79 -0.79 6.29
N ILE A 65 8.37 0.07 5.46
CA ILE A 65 8.10 0.09 4.02
C ILE A 65 9.36 -0.37 3.31
N SER A 66 9.21 -1.40 2.45
CA SER A 66 10.34 -1.94 1.71
C SER A 66 10.07 -1.99 0.22
N LEU A 67 11.14 -1.93 -0.55
CA LEU A 67 11.12 -2.02 -2.01
C LEU A 67 12.27 -2.91 -2.45
N PHE A 68 11.93 -3.99 -3.14
CA PHE A 68 12.90 -4.95 -3.66
C PHE A 68 12.60 -5.29 -5.11
N LYS A 69 13.60 -5.80 -5.80
CA LYS A 69 13.40 -6.46 -7.08
C LYS A 69 13.19 -7.95 -6.86
N GLU A 70 12.27 -8.53 -7.61
CA GLU A 70 12.04 -9.96 -7.60
C GLU A 70 11.74 -10.40 -9.02
N ASN A 71 12.71 -11.05 -9.67
CA ASN A 71 12.63 -11.42 -11.09
C ASN A 71 12.39 -10.16 -11.96
N ASN A 72 11.35 -10.16 -12.77
CA ASN A 72 11.00 -9.01 -13.62
C ASN A 72 9.98 -8.08 -12.97
N ASN A 73 9.81 -8.18 -11.66
CA ASN A 73 8.89 -7.34 -10.92
C ASN A 73 9.61 -6.60 -9.82
N ILE A 74 8.98 -5.56 -9.33
CA ILE A 74 9.32 -5.02 -8.01
C ILE A 74 8.29 -5.51 -7.02
N MET A 75 8.72 -5.60 -5.77
CA MET A 75 7.85 -5.91 -4.65
C MET A 75 7.94 -4.79 -3.64
N ILE A 76 6.80 -4.21 -3.31
CA ILE A 76 6.69 -3.20 -2.25
C ILE A 76 5.91 -3.84 -1.11
N THR A 77 6.47 -3.80 0.10
CA THR A 77 5.73 -4.26 1.29
C THR A 77 5.54 -3.12 2.25
N ILE A 78 4.34 -3.05 2.82
CA ILE A 78 4.02 -2.10 3.88
C ILE A 78 3.59 -2.96 5.06
N ASP A 79 4.45 -3.05 6.06
CA ASP A 79 4.25 -3.86 7.25
C ASP A 79 3.91 -2.98 8.43
N ASP A 80 2.92 -3.39 9.22
CA ASP A 80 2.57 -2.66 10.43
C ASP A 80 2.43 -3.60 11.64
N ASP A 81 2.41 -3.01 12.82
CA ASP A 81 2.26 -3.72 14.08
C ASP A 81 0.85 -3.52 14.68
N GLY A 82 -0.11 -3.14 13.86
CA GLY A 82 -1.47 -2.90 14.30
C GLY A 82 -2.22 -4.19 14.63
N ILE A 83 -3.54 -4.07 14.80
CA ILE A 83 -4.36 -5.23 15.13
C ILE A 83 -4.54 -6.20 13.96
N GLY A 84 -4.13 -5.79 12.77
CA GLY A 84 -4.26 -6.63 11.59
C GLY A 84 -5.70 -6.80 11.11
N ILE A 85 -5.87 -7.73 10.21
CA ILE A 85 -7.17 -8.09 9.63
C ILE A 85 -7.31 -9.60 9.76
N PRO A 86 -8.48 -10.11 10.17
CA PRO A 86 -8.68 -11.56 10.17
C PRO A 86 -8.44 -12.13 8.76
N LYS A 87 -7.78 -13.26 8.70
CA LYS A 87 -7.40 -13.87 7.41
C LYS A 87 -8.63 -14.10 6.52
N ASN A 88 -9.76 -14.47 7.11
CA ASN A 88 -11.00 -14.69 6.33
C ASN A 88 -11.59 -13.40 5.76
N GLU A 89 -11.06 -12.24 6.13
CA GLU A 89 -11.49 -10.96 5.60
C GLU A 89 -10.58 -10.45 4.48
N TYR A 90 -9.46 -11.12 4.20
CA TYR A 90 -8.48 -10.61 3.23
C TYR A 90 -9.07 -10.38 1.84
N GLN A 91 -9.98 -11.21 1.39
CA GLN A 91 -10.61 -11.01 0.09
C GLN A 91 -11.72 -9.97 0.14
N ASN A 92 -12.42 -9.92 1.26
CA ASN A 92 -13.56 -9.02 1.40
C ASN A 92 -13.18 -7.54 1.39
N VAL A 93 -12.02 -7.20 1.95
CA VAL A 93 -11.61 -5.79 2.05
C VAL A 93 -11.31 -5.15 0.70
N PHE A 94 -11.20 -5.94 -0.37
CA PHE A 94 -11.04 -5.43 -1.73
C PHE A 94 -12.38 -5.13 -2.40
N LYS A 95 -13.50 -5.51 -1.81
CA LYS A 95 -14.81 -5.25 -2.40
C LYS A 95 -15.18 -3.77 -2.23
N PRO A 96 -15.82 -3.17 -3.24
CA PRO A 96 -16.28 -1.78 -3.12
C PRO A 96 -17.21 -1.62 -1.92
N PHE A 97 -17.02 -0.53 -1.17
CA PHE A 97 -17.84 -0.16 -0.01
C PHE A 97 -17.81 -1.16 1.14
N TYR A 98 -16.95 -2.19 1.08
CA TYR A 98 -16.83 -3.13 2.19
C TYR A 98 -16.23 -2.45 3.40
N LYS A 99 -16.78 -2.73 4.57
CA LYS A 99 -16.28 -2.19 5.83
C LYS A 99 -16.04 -3.32 6.81
N LEU A 100 -14.94 -3.22 7.55
CA LEU A 100 -14.60 -4.19 8.58
C LEU A 100 -15.51 -4.01 9.81
N ASP A 101 -15.61 -5.08 10.60
CA ASP A 101 -16.36 -5.08 11.84
C ASP A 101 -15.80 -4.06 12.83
N LYS A 102 -16.68 -3.55 13.71
CA LYS A 102 -16.34 -2.58 14.75
C LYS A 102 -15.22 -3.06 15.67
N SER A 103 -15.12 -4.36 15.89
CA SER A 103 -14.12 -4.93 16.79
C SER A 103 -12.69 -4.57 16.39
N ARG A 104 -12.46 -4.21 15.13
CA ARG A 104 -11.13 -3.87 14.67
C ARG A 104 -10.71 -2.45 15.07
N GLY A 105 -11.61 -1.51 15.04
CA GLY A 105 -11.26 -0.10 15.16
C GLY A 105 -11.43 0.53 16.53
N GLY A 106 -11.54 -0.26 17.59
CA GLY A 106 -11.79 0.30 18.91
C GLY A 106 -13.12 1.04 18.96
N SER A 107 -13.10 2.30 19.34
CA SER A 107 -14.32 3.12 19.40
C SER A 107 -14.85 3.52 18.03
N LYS A 108 -14.11 3.27 16.98
CA LYS A 108 -14.55 3.59 15.62
C LYS A 108 -15.59 2.60 15.16
N SER A 109 -16.62 3.07 14.50
CA SER A 109 -17.56 2.21 13.81
C SER A 109 -16.85 1.53 12.64
N SER A 110 -17.53 0.72 11.89
CA SER A 110 -16.96 0.05 10.72
C SER A 110 -16.16 1.02 9.85
N VAL A 111 -15.02 0.56 9.33
CA VAL A 111 -14.11 1.39 8.57
C VAL A 111 -13.82 0.75 7.23
N GLY A 112 -13.98 1.54 6.17
CA GLY A 112 -13.53 1.15 4.85
C GLY A 112 -12.05 1.41 4.70
N LEU A 113 -11.33 0.50 4.06
CA LEU A 113 -9.91 0.65 3.82
C LEU A 113 -9.59 1.27 2.46
N GLY A 114 -10.60 1.39 1.58
CA GLY A 114 -10.40 1.96 0.25
C GLY A 114 -9.53 1.11 -0.66
N LEU A 115 -9.37 -0.18 -0.36
CA LEU A 115 -8.47 -1.04 -1.11
C LEU A 115 -9.03 -1.46 -2.47
N SER A 116 -10.32 -1.30 -2.70
CA SER A 116 -10.94 -1.60 -3.99
C SER A 116 -10.30 -0.77 -5.12
N ILE A 117 -10.24 0.54 -4.93
CA ILE A 117 -9.65 1.45 -5.94
C ILE A 117 -8.14 1.21 -6.04
N THR A 118 -7.47 1.04 -4.90
CA THR A 118 -6.04 0.75 -4.88
C THR A 118 -5.73 -0.52 -5.67
N SER A 119 -6.50 -1.59 -5.44
CA SER A 119 -6.34 -2.83 -6.16
C SER A 119 -6.54 -2.64 -7.67
N ASP A 120 -7.55 -1.88 -8.06
CA ASP A 120 -7.80 -1.60 -9.48
C ASP A 120 -6.63 -0.87 -10.14
N ILE A 121 -6.06 0.11 -9.44
CA ILE A 121 -4.91 0.85 -9.95
C ILE A 121 -3.71 -0.09 -10.15
N ILE A 122 -3.38 -0.89 -9.14
CA ILE A 122 -2.24 -1.81 -9.22
C ILE A 122 -2.44 -2.83 -10.34
N LYS A 123 -3.63 -3.41 -10.43
CA LYS A 123 -3.95 -4.38 -11.48
C LYS A 123 -3.93 -3.75 -12.87
N SER A 124 -4.35 -2.48 -12.99
CA SER A 124 -4.30 -1.79 -14.28
C SER A 124 -2.87 -1.55 -14.76
N HIS A 125 -1.89 -1.66 -13.88
CA HIS A 125 -0.46 -1.59 -14.21
C HIS A 125 0.16 -2.97 -14.42
N GLY A 126 -0.66 -4.01 -14.51
CA GLY A 126 -0.17 -5.39 -14.66
C GLY A 126 0.34 -6.00 -13.38
N GLY A 127 0.07 -5.38 -12.26
CA GLY A 127 0.52 -5.83 -10.96
C GLY A 127 -0.52 -6.59 -10.17
N ASN A 128 -0.21 -6.84 -8.91
CA ASN A 128 -1.11 -7.51 -7.99
C ASN A 128 -0.91 -6.98 -6.57
N ILE A 129 -1.91 -7.16 -5.74
CA ILE A 129 -1.88 -6.77 -4.33
C ILE A 129 -2.35 -7.94 -3.48
N ILE A 130 -1.60 -8.25 -2.43
CA ILE A 130 -1.84 -9.39 -1.56
C ILE A 130 -1.75 -8.92 -0.12
N LEU A 131 -2.64 -9.45 0.73
CA LEU A 131 -2.59 -9.22 2.16
C LEU A 131 -2.04 -10.46 2.86
N GLU A 132 -1.21 -10.22 3.87
CA GLU A 132 -0.63 -11.28 4.70
C GLU A 132 -0.54 -10.77 6.13
N LYS A 133 -0.26 -11.68 7.06
CA LYS A 133 0.10 -11.26 8.40
C LYS A 133 1.51 -10.68 8.38
N SER A 134 1.67 -9.52 9.00
CA SER A 134 2.98 -8.87 9.08
C SER A 134 3.92 -9.63 10.03
N PRO A 135 5.23 -9.66 9.75
CA PRO A 135 6.23 -10.07 10.74
C PRO A 135 6.17 -9.22 12.01
N LEU A 136 5.59 -8.03 11.95
CA LEU A 136 5.38 -7.15 13.11
C LEU A 136 4.07 -7.45 13.85
N ASN A 137 3.36 -8.51 13.46
CA ASN A 137 2.09 -8.99 14.00
C ASN A 137 0.83 -8.28 13.53
N GLY A 138 0.95 -7.19 12.79
CA GLY A 138 -0.19 -6.52 12.18
C GLY A 138 -0.46 -7.02 10.77
N LEU A 139 -0.68 -6.08 9.85
CA LEU A 139 -0.98 -6.37 8.46
C LEU A 139 0.23 -6.12 7.57
N ARG A 140 0.45 -7.03 6.63
CA ARG A 140 1.35 -6.80 5.50
C ARG A 140 0.54 -6.59 4.23
N VAL A 141 0.74 -5.44 3.59
CA VAL A 141 0.24 -5.22 2.24
C VAL A 141 1.42 -5.40 1.29
N LYS A 142 1.28 -6.31 0.35
CA LYS A 142 2.35 -6.64 -0.58
C LYS A 142 1.89 -6.30 -2.00
N LEU A 143 2.64 -5.44 -2.66
CA LEU A 143 2.35 -5.00 -4.03
C LEU A 143 3.42 -5.54 -4.97
N PHE A 144 2.98 -6.02 -6.12
CA PHE A 144 3.88 -6.41 -7.21
C PHE A 144 3.57 -5.52 -8.42
N LEU A 145 4.61 -5.01 -9.05
CA LEU A 145 4.48 -4.23 -10.28
C LEU A 145 5.55 -4.71 -11.26
N PRO A 146 5.21 -4.87 -12.55
CA PRO A 146 6.21 -5.29 -13.53
C PRO A 146 7.20 -4.17 -13.81
N LEU A 147 8.44 -4.57 -14.02
CA LEU A 147 9.51 -3.65 -14.45
C LEU A 147 9.44 -3.38 -15.94
#